data_b60a3f8e96ec0f1ffc537ad7d3ed57e3
#
_entry.id   b60a3f8e96ec0f1ffc537ad7d3ed57e3
#
_cell.length_a   1.000
_cell.length_b   1.000
_cell.length_c   1.000
_cell.angle_alpha   90.00
_cell.angle_beta   90.00
_cell.angle_gamma   90.00
#
_symmetry.space_group_name_H-M   'P 1'
#
loop_
_entity.id
_entity.type
_entity.pdbx_description
1 polymer ?
#
loop_
_entity_poly.entity_id
_entity_poly.type
_entity_poly.pdbx_seq_one_letter_code
_entity_poly.pdbx_strand_id
1 'polypeptide(L)'
;MAKTKCTDEQIIAALLQHGTMTEAAQACGISPRTIYDRMNEREFRAQYMEAKTDIVRKAVYSINGKLSAAVDAVAEIMTDKAVNPAVRLQAAQVIINNAGKFAERLTADERSSRETANPPDPFDFSFT
;
A
#
# COMPACT_ATOMS: atom_id res chain seq x y z
N MET A 1 39.06 -8.37 14.38
CA MET A 1 38.17 -7.91 13.29
C MET A 1 37.05 -7.09 13.90
N ALA A 2 36.94 -5.82 13.56
CA ALA A 2 35.84 -5.02 13.97
C ALA A 2 34.55 -5.63 13.37
N LYS A 3 33.62 -6.07 14.20
CA LYS A 3 32.27 -6.40 13.77
C LYS A 3 31.68 -5.13 13.15
N THR A 4 31.47 -5.14 11.86
CA THR A 4 30.77 -4.08 11.15
C THR A 4 29.39 -3.99 11.81
N LYS A 5 29.18 -2.96 12.62
CA LYS A 5 27.88 -2.73 13.22
C LYS A 5 26.88 -2.53 12.09
N CYS A 6 25.86 -3.37 12.03
CA CYS A 6 24.78 -3.21 11.09
C CYS A 6 24.16 -1.81 11.30
N THR A 7 24.04 -1.03 10.24
CA THR A 7 23.45 0.31 10.32
C THR A 7 21.93 0.22 10.49
N ASP A 8 21.31 1.28 10.98
CA ASP A 8 19.84 1.33 11.14
C ASP A 8 19.13 1.09 9.81
N GLU A 9 19.65 1.61 8.71
CA GLU A 9 19.14 1.35 7.35
C GLU A 9 19.20 -0.12 6.97
N GLN A 10 20.29 -0.81 7.30
CA GLN A 10 20.45 -2.25 7.05
C GLN A 10 19.48 -3.08 7.90
N ILE A 11 19.26 -2.68 9.15
CA ILE A 11 18.29 -3.34 10.05
C ILE A 11 16.87 -3.16 9.51
N ILE A 12 16.52 -1.95 9.07
CA ILE A 12 15.22 -1.66 8.47
C ILE A 12 15.02 -2.48 7.19
N ALA A 13 16.00 -2.52 6.30
CA ALA A 13 15.95 -3.33 5.09
C ALA A 13 15.74 -4.82 5.40
N ALA A 14 16.43 -5.36 6.40
CA ALA A 14 16.27 -6.74 6.84
C ALA A 14 14.87 -6.99 7.43
N LEU A 15 14.35 -6.08 8.24
CA LEU A 15 12.99 -6.19 8.78
C LEU A 15 11.90 -6.17 7.70
N LEU A 16 12.11 -5.44 6.62
CA LEU A 16 11.17 -5.38 5.50
C LEU A 16 11.26 -6.59 4.58
N GLN A 17 12.42 -7.24 4.52
CA GLN A 17 12.67 -8.40 3.67
C GLN A 17 12.27 -9.72 4.35
N HIS A 18 12.42 -9.81 5.66
CA HIS A 18 12.18 -11.02 6.44
C HIS A 18 10.86 -10.94 7.22
N GLY A 19 10.17 -12.08 7.33
CA GLY A 19 8.87 -12.14 7.98
C GLY A 19 8.90 -12.02 9.51
N THR A 20 10.07 -12.29 10.12
CA THR A 20 10.23 -12.27 11.57
C THR A 20 11.45 -11.47 12.01
N MET A 21 11.38 -10.94 13.22
CA MET A 21 12.47 -10.19 13.84
C MET A 21 13.73 -11.06 14.04
N THR A 22 13.55 -12.35 14.31
CA THR A 22 14.64 -13.32 14.47
C THR A 22 15.41 -13.52 13.17
N GLU A 23 14.72 -13.69 12.05
CA GLU A 23 15.34 -13.83 10.72
C GLU A 23 16.06 -12.56 10.30
N ALA A 24 15.48 -11.40 10.54
CA ALA A 24 16.11 -10.11 10.28
C ALA A 24 17.40 -9.94 11.12
N ALA A 25 17.37 -10.32 12.38
CA ALA A 25 18.53 -10.28 13.26
C ALA A 25 19.65 -11.19 12.79
N GLN A 26 19.31 -12.41 12.35
CA GLN A 26 20.29 -13.34 11.75
C GLN A 26 20.93 -12.78 10.49
N ALA A 27 20.14 -12.18 9.60
CA ALA A 27 20.63 -11.55 8.38
C ALA A 27 21.59 -10.39 8.66
N CYS A 28 21.38 -9.65 9.73
CA CYS A 28 22.23 -8.54 10.18
C CYS A 28 23.40 -8.99 11.07
N GLY A 29 23.46 -10.25 11.50
CA GLY A 29 24.47 -10.74 12.44
C GLY A 29 24.38 -10.09 13.83
N ILE A 30 23.19 -9.71 14.28
CA ILE A 30 22.89 -9.10 15.57
C ILE A 30 21.88 -9.94 16.34
N SER A 31 21.68 -9.64 17.63
CA SER A 31 20.66 -10.32 18.42
C SER A 31 19.26 -9.75 18.14
N PRO A 32 18.18 -10.56 18.26
CA PRO A 32 16.81 -10.05 18.17
C PRO A 32 16.53 -8.95 19.22
N ARG A 33 17.17 -9.03 20.36
CA ARG A 33 17.08 -7.99 21.40
C ARG A 33 17.55 -6.63 20.92
N THR A 34 18.63 -6.60 20.14
CA THR A 34 19.15 -5.35 19.56
C THR A 34 18.12 -4.70 18.65
N ILE A 35 17.41 -5.48 17.83
CA ILE A 35 16.32 -4.96 16.99
C ILE A 35 15.17 -4.44 17.86
N TYR A 36 14.79 -5.19 18.89
CA TYR A 36 13.74 -4.77 19.80
C TYR A 36 14.06 -3.44 20.49
N ASP A 37 15.29 -3.28 20.97
CA ASP A 37 15.75 -2.05 21.59
C ASP A 37 15.73 -0.87 20.60
N ARG A 38 16.13 -1.09 19.35
CA ARG A 38 16.01 -0.09 18.27
C ARG A 38 14.57 0.30 17.96
N MET A 39 13.66 -0.68 17.94
CA MET A 39 12.23 -0.41 17.71
C MET A 39 11.57 0.42 18.82
N ASN A 40 12.18 0.49 20.01
CA ASN A 40 11.75 1.37 21.09
C ASN A 40 12.25 2.81 20.90
N GLU A 41 13.27 3.03 20.09
CA GLU A 41 13.73 4.38 19.74
C GLU A 41 12.74 5.04 18.75
N ARG A 42 12.30 6.26 19.10
CA ARG A 42 11.28 6.97 18.33
C ARG A 42 11.71 7.23 16.88
N GLU A 43 12.95 7.63 16.70
CA GLU A 43 13.49 7.96 15.37
C GLU A 43 13.60 6.72 14.47
N PHE A 44 14.17 5.63 14.99
CA PHE A 44 14.25 4.37 14.26
C PHE A 44 12.88 3.84 13.86
N ARG A 45 11.93 3.86 14.78
CA ARG A 45 10.55 3.43 14.51
C ARG A 45 9.88 4.28 13.43
N ALA A 46 10.10 5.59 13.44
CA ALA A 46 9.58 6.49 12.42
C ALA A 46 10.14 6.16 11.03
N GLN A 47 11.45 5.95 10.92
CA GLN A 47 12.10 5.54 9.67
C GLN A 47 11.61 4.18 9.17
N TYR A 48 11.45 3.20 10.07
CA TYR A 48 10.90 1.89 9.72
C TYR A 48 9.47 1.99 9.20
N MET A 49 8.61 2.77 9.85
CA MET A 49 7.22 2.96 9.43
C MET A 49 7.14 3.70 8.09
N GLU A 50 7.98 4.68 7.86
CA GLU A 50 8.07 5.39 6.58
C GLU A 50 8.48 4.44 5.44
N ALA A 51 9.53 3.67 5.63
CA ALA A 51 10.00 2.69 4.65
C ALA A 51 8.94 1.62 4.35
N LYS A 52 8.22 1.14 5.37
CA LYS A 52 7.10 0.21 5.21
C LYS A 52 5.96 0.82 4.40
N THR A 53 5.61 2.06 4.70
CA THR A 53 4.56 2.80 3.97
C THR A 53 4.94 3.01 2.51
N ASP A 54 6.20 3.31 2.22
CA ASP A 54 6.71 3.47 0.85
C ASP A 54 6.58 2.20 0.02
N ILE A 55 6.87 1.04 0.61
CA ILE A 55 6.69 -0.25 -0.09
C ILE A 55 5.22 -0.46 -0.45
N VAL A 56 4.32 -0.24 0.49
CA VAL A 56 2.88 -0.37 0.25
C VAL A 56 2.41 0.63 -0.82
N ARG A 57 2.87 1.87 -0.74
CA ARG A 57 2.55 2.92 -1.71
C ARG A 57 3.01 2.53 -3.12
N LYS A 58 4.25 2.05 -3.28
CA LYS A 58 4.78 1.58 -4.57
C LYS A 58 3.99 0.39 -5.11
N ALA A 59 3.59 -0.55 -4.25
CA ALA A 59 2.75 -1.68 -4.64
C ALA A 59 1.38 -1.21 -5.14
N VAL A 60 0.74 -0.27 -4.44
CA VAL A 60 -0.55 0.32 -4.86
C VAL A 60 -0.42 1.04 -6.20
N TYR A 61 0.63 1.85 -6.39
CA TYR A 61 0.88 2.50 -7.68
C TYR A 61 1.09 1.49 -8.81
N SER A 62 1.82 0.40 -8.56
CA SER A 62 2.02 -0.66 -9.55
C SER A 62 0.70 -1.35 -9.92
N ILE A 63 -0.16 -1.63 -8.95
CA ILE A 63 -1.50 -2.21 -9.20
C ILE A 63 -2.36 -1.23 -9.99
N ASN A 64 -2.39 0.04 -9.61
CA ASN A 64 -3.17 1.06 -10.31
C ASN A 64 -2.71 1.22 -11.76
N GLY A 65 -1.40 1.17 -12.03
CA GLY A 65 -0.86 1.22 -13.39
C GLY A 65 -1.28 0.04 -14.27
N LYS A 66 -1.57 -1.12 -13.66
CA LYS A 66 -2.04 -2.32 -14.38
C LYS A 66 -3.57 -2.42 -14.47
N LEU A 67 -4.28 -1.59 -13.72
CA LEU A 67 -5.74 -1.66 -13.65
C LEU A 67 -6.39 -1.35 -14.99
N SER A 68 -5.89 -0.36 -15.73
CA SER A 68 -6.39 -0.01 -17.06
C SER A 68 -6.26 -1.18 -18.02
N ALA A 69 -5.09 -1.82 -18.09
CA ALA A 69 -4.85 -2.99 -18.92
C ALA A 69 -5.75 -4.18 -18.54
N ALA A 70 -6.03 -4.36 -17.25
CA ALA A 70 -6.94 -5.39 -16.79
C ALA A 70 -8.39 -5.13 -17.21
N VAL A 71 -8.83 -3.88 -17.14
CA VAL A 71 -10.16 -3.47 -17.62
C VAL A 71 -10.27 -3.65 -19.14
N ASP A 72 -9.24 -3.29 -19.89
CA ASP A 72 -9.19 -3.48 -21.34
C ASP A 72 -9.29 -4.95 -21.73
N ALA A 73 -8.55 -5.83 -21.03
CA ALA A 73 -8.60 -7.27 -21.26
C ALA A 73 -10.00 -7.85 -20.99
N VAL A 74 -10.68 -7.43 -19.94
CA VAL A 74 -12.06 -7.84 -19.64
C VAL A 74 -13.03 -7.30 -20.70
N ALA A 75 -12.84 -6.06 -21.16
CA ALA A 75 -13.65 -5.44 -22.21
C ALA A 75 -13.49 -6.18 -23.56
N GLU A 76 -12.30 -6.60 -23.92
CA GLU A 76 -12.05 -7.42 -25.11
C GLU A 76 -12.83 -8.73 -25.06
N ILE A 77 -12.75 -9.48 -23.94
CA ILE A 77 -13.52 -10.72 -23.77
C ILE A 77 -15.02 -10.47 -23.87
N MET A 78 -15.52 -9.39 -23.28
CA MET A 78 -16.93 -9.02 -23.30
C MET A 78 -17.44 -8.75 -24.73
N THR A 79 -16.62 -8.14 -25.57
CA THR A 79 -17.02 -7.71 -26.92
C THR A 79 -16.69 -8.72 -28.03
N ASP A 80 -15.80 -9.67 -27.77
CA ASP A 80 -15.40 -10.69 -28.75
C ASP A 80 -16.52 -11.70 -28.99
N LYS A 81 -17.10 -11.67 -30.20
CA LYS A 81 -18.20 -12.55 -30.58
C LYS A 81 -17.77 -14.02 -30.73
N ALA A 82 -16.49 -14.32 -30.85
CA ALA A 82 -15.95 -15.67 -30.90
C ALA A 82 -15.94 -16.35 -29.50
N VAL A 83 -15.99 -15.57 -28.44
CA VAL A 83 -16.02 -16.07 -27.06
C VAL A 83 -17.44 -16.52 -26.69
N ASN A 84 -17.51 -17.63 -25.93
CA ASN A 84 -18.78 -18.18 -25.45
C ASN A 84 -19.62 -17.08 -24.75
N PRO A 85 -20.94 -16.98 -25.05
CA PRO A 85 -21.82 -15.97 -24.46
C PRO A 85 -21.83 -15.96 -22.92
N ALA A 86 -21.71 -17.13 -22.27
CA ALA A 86 -21.65 -17.21 -20.80
C ALA A 86 -20.37 -16.56 -20.24
N VAL A 87 -19.24 -16.75 -20.90
CA VAL A 87 -17.96 -16.11 -20.52
C VAL A 87 -18.01 -14.59 -20.74
N ARG A 88 -18.63 -14.16 -21.84
CA ARG A 88 -18.84 -12.72 -22.12
C ARG A 88 -19.73 -12.08 -21.07
N LEU A 89 -20.77 -12.78 -20.62
CA LEU A 89 -21.66 -12.30 -19.55
C LEU A 89 -20.90 -12.20 -18.23
N GLN A 90 -20.05 -13.17 -17.90
CA GLN A 90 -19.20 -13.11 -16.69
C GLN A 90 -18.24 -11.92 -16.75
N ALA A 91 -17.62 -11.64 -17.87
CA ALA A 91 -16.77 -10.47 -18.07
C ALA A 91 -17.54 -9.15 -17.84
N ALA A 92 -18.74 -9.03 -18.39
CA ALA A 92 -19.60 -7.88 -18.16
C ALA A 92 -19.97 -7.71 -16.67
N GLN A 93 -20.29 -8.80 -15.99
CA GLN A 93 -20.60 -8.79 -14.54
C GLN A 93 -19.41 -8.33 -13.69
N VAL A 94 -18.19 -8.71 -14.05
CA VAL A 94 -16.97 -8.25 -13.36
C VAL A 94 -16.87 -6.73 -13.41
N ILE A 95 -17.11 -6.13 -14.60
CA ILE A 95 -17.08 -4.67 -14.77
C ILE A 95 -18.19 -4.01 -13.94
N ILE A 96 -19.42 -4.50 -14.05
CA ILE A 96 -20.57 -3.93 -13.36
C ILE A 96 -20.39 -4.01 -11.82
N ASN A 97 -19.96 -5.17 -11.31
CA ASN A 97 -19.79 -5.38 -9.87
C ASN A 97 -18.68 -4.53 -9.25
N ASN A 98 -17.69 -4.14 -10.03
CA ASN A 98 -16.56 -3.34 -9.54
C ASN A 98 -16.73 -1.82 -9.82
N ALA A 99 -17.58 -1.42 -10.76
CA ALA A 99 -17.79 -0.03 -11.12
C ALA A 99 -18.23 0.83 -9.91
N GLY A 100 -19.16 0.33 -9.10
CA GLY A 100 -19.62 1.01 -7.88
C GLY A 100 -18.51 1.21 -6.86
N LYS A 101 -17.68 0.18 -6.62
CA LYS A 101 -16.55 0.24 -5.68
C LYS A 101 -15.49 1.25 -6.10
N PHE A 102 -15.23 1.39 -7.39
CA PHE A 102 -14.31 2.40 -7.91
C PHE A 102 -14.88 3.81 -7.78
N ALA A 103 -16.18 3.99 -8.04
CA ALA A 103 -16.85 5.28 -7.86
C ALA A 103 -16.81 5.72 -6.39
N GLU A 104 -17.08 4.82 -5.44
CA GLU A 104 -16.99 5.10 -3.99
C GLU A 104 -15.58 5.52 -3.57
N ARG A 105 -14.54 4.87 -4.08
CA ARG A 105 -13.15 5.24 -3.79
C ARG A 105 -12.79 6.61 -4.33
N LEU A 106 -13.18 6.92 -5.55
CA LEU A 106 -12.97 8.23 -6.16
C LEU A 106 -13.60 9.35 -5.31
N THR A 107 -14.84 9.16 -4.89
CA THR A 107 -15.53 10.15 -4.04
C THR A 107 -14.90 10.29 -2.66
N ALA A 108 -14.38 9.20 -2.10
CA ALA A 108 -13.65 9.24 -0.83
C ALA A 108 -12.33 10.00 -0.96
N ASP A 109 -11.56 9.76 -2.02
CA ASP A 109 -10.31 10.46 -2.30
C ASP A 109 -10.53 11.95 -2.56
N GLU A 110 -11.59 12.32 -3.28
CA GLU A 110 -11.96 13.72 -3.53
C GLU A 110 -12.36 14.44 -2.23
N ARG A 111 -13.09 13.77 -1.33
CA ARG A 111 -13.44 14.32 -0.02
C ARG A 111 -12.20 14.56 0.83
N SER A 112 -11.33 13.55 0.93
CA SER A 112 -10.07 13.65 1.67
C SER A 112 -9.18 14.78 1.15
N SER A 113 -9.10 14.94 -0.18
CA SER A 113 -8.32 16.00 -0.80
C SER A 113 -8.91 17.39 -0.52
N ARG A 114 -10.25 17.51 -0.44
CA ARG A 114 -10.92 18.78 -0.08
C ARG A 114 -10.72 19.13 1.38
N GLU A 115 -10.79 18.15 2.29
CA GLU A 115 -10.57 18.36 3.72
C GLU A 115 -9.13 18.80 4.01
N THR A 116 -8.15 18.23 3.32
CA THR A 116 -6.74 18.66 3.45
C THR A 116 -6.45 20.01 2.83
N ALA A 117 -7.15 20.37 1.76
CA ALA A 117 -7.01 21.67 1.10
C ALA A 117 -7.70 22.82 1.88
N ASN A 118 -8.72 22.52 2.65
CA ASN A 118 -9.44 23.49 3.45
C ASN A 118 -9.82 22.86 4.80
N PRO A 119 -8.86 22.74 5.73
CA PRO A 119 -9.15 22.19 7.05
C PRO A 119 -10.22 23.05 7.75
N PRO A 120 -11.13 22.43 8.53
CA PRO A 120 -12.13 23.19 9.27
C PRO A 120 -11.44 24.18 10.20
N ASP A 121 -11.93 25.41 10.23
CA ASP A 121 -11.42 26.44 11.14
C ASP A 121 -11.62 25.95 12.58
N PRO A 122 -10.53 25.76 13.36
CA PRO A 122 -10.65 25.31 14.75
C PRO A 122 -11.38 26.33 15.66
N PHE A 123 -11.64 27.54 15.16
CA PHE A 123 -12.34 28.61 15.88
C PHE A 123 -13.72 28.92 15.31
N ASP A 124 -14.23 28.12 14.38
CA ASP A 124 -15.60 28.25 13.89
C ASP A 124 -16.58 27.70 14.95
N PHE A 125 -17.09 28.61 15.76
CA PHE A 125 -18.12 28.36 16.77
C PHE A 125 -19.57 28.58 16.24
N SER A 126 -19.77 28.52 14.94
CA SER A 126 -21.10 28.63 14.34
C SER A 126 -21.93 27.37 14.62
N PHE A 127 -22.45 27.29 15.85
CA PHE A 127 -23.50 26.33 16.20
C PHE A 127 -24.86 26.89 15.70
N THR A 128 -25.33 26.35 14.62
CA THR A 128 -26.72 26.44 14.20
C THR A 128 -27.42 25.12 14.38
#